data_225c2aa9c4eacc6bb8d26228b50a18c0
#
_entry.id   225c2aa9c4eacc6bb8d26228b50a18c0
#
_cell.length_a   1.000
_cell.length_b   1.000
_cell.length_c   1.000
_cell.angle_alpha   90.00
_cell.angle_beta   90.00
_cell.angle_gamma   90.00
#
_symmetry.space_group_name_H-M   'P 1'
#
loop_
_entity.id
_entity.type
_entity.pdbx_description
1 polymer ?
#
loop_
_entity_poly.entity_id
_entity_poly.type
_entity_poly.pdbx_seq_one_letter_code
_entity_poly.pdbx_strand_id
1 'polypeptide(L)'
;MSVLVVGSVALDSVETPFGKADEVLGGSGTFFSASASHFTDVQLVGVVGSDYPIDKLRELEQRNVDLSGIEKMDGASFRWRGRYRHDLNSAETLETHLGVFSQFQPKIPESFASPDFLFLANIDPRLQLNVLKQVKRPRLVACDTMNFWIESRRPELLELLGHVDLVTLNDGEARQLTEKTNLVQAAKWIMQRGPKHVVIKKGENGAFLFRQDNIFFAPAYPLENVFDPTGAGDAFAGGFIGYLARTGDLSETGMRRAMIYGSAMGSFAVERFSIERLMTVTHEEIEQRVRDFKQLVAFNEEMPG
;
A
#
# COMPACT_ATOMS: atom_id res chain seq x y z
N MET A 1 -6.82 -17.81 0.99
CA MET A 1 -7.76 -16.70 1.29
C MET A 1 -7.55 -15.62 0.26
N SER A 2 -8.57 -14.83 -0.07
CA SER A 2 -8.42 -13.76 -1.07
C SER A 2 -8.34 -12.38 -0.43
N VAL A 3 -7.71 -11.46 -1.16
CA VAL A 3 -7.68 -10.03 -0.82
C VAL A 3 -8.39 -9.25 -1.92
N LEU A 4 -9.44 -8.51 -1.55
CA LEU A 4 -10.00 -7.49 -2.42
C LEU A 4 -9.25 -6.18 -2.21
N VAL A 5 -8.71 -5.60 -3.27
CA VAL A 5 -8.16 -4.25 -3.27
C VAL A 5 -8.97 -3.34 -4.18
N VAL A 6 -9.30 -2.15 -3.68
CA VAL A 6 -9.93 -1.08 -4.47
C VAL A 6 -9.01 0.11 -4.45
N GLY A 7 -8.50 0.49 -5.62
CA GLY A 7 -7.46 1.52 -5.72
C GLY A 7 -7.34 2.14 -7.10
N SER A 8 -6.43 3.11 -7.22
CA SER A 8 -6.10 3.70 -8.50
C SER A 8 -5.28 2.73 -9.36
N VAL A 9 -5.57 2.77 -10.67
CA VAL A 9 -4.79 2.16 -11.74
C VAL A 9 -4.40 3.30 -12.67
N ALA A 10 -3.12 3.61 -12.74
CA ALA A 10 -2.61 4.85 -13.34
C ALA A 10 -1.47 4.59 -14.31
N LEU A 11 -1.11 5.63 -15.06
CA LEU A 11 0.16 5.74 -15.76
C LEU A 11 1.01 6.79 -15.04
N ASP A 12 2.14 6.37 -14.50
CA ASP A 12 3.03 7.26 -13.76
C ASP A 12 4.23 7.68 -14.62
N SER A 13 4.61 8.95 -14.51
CA SER A 13 5.86 9.47 -15.05
C SER A 13 6.72 9.96 -13.90
N VAL A 14 7.88 9.37 -13.73
CA VAL A 14 8.74 9.58 -12.56
C VAL A 14 10.12 10.02 -13.00
N GLU A 15 10.64 11.07 -12.33
CA GLU A 15 12.01 11.55 -12.48
C GLU A 15 12.71 11.44 -11.11
N THR A 16 13.87 10.76 -11.07
CA THR A 16 14.71 10.62 -9.90
C THR A 16 16.17 10.93 -10.26
N PRO A 17 17.08 11.12 -9.29
CA PRO A 17 18.51 11.26 -9.58
C PRO A 17 19.12 10.05 -10.32
N PHE A 18 18.45 8.90 -10.34
CA PHE A 18 18.91 7.65 -10.96
C PHE A 18 18.33 7.40 -12.35
N GLY A 19 17.40 8.23 -12.80
CA GLY A 19 16.80 8.07 -14.12
C GLY A 19 15.38 8.61 -14.22
N LYS A 20 14.72 8.23 -15.31
CA LYS A 20 13.38 8.67 -15.65
C LYS A 20 12.59 7.54 -16.30
N ALA A 21 11.32 7.45 -15.95
CA ALA A 21 10.35 6.59 -16.61
C ALA A 21 9.13 7.42 -16.99
N ASP A 22 8.62 7.22 -18.21
CA ASP A 22 7.45 7.94 -18.71
C ASP A 22 6.31 6.94 -19.00
N GLU A 23 5.09 7.26 -18.52
CA GLU A 23 3.86 6.49 -18.73
C GLU A 23 4.00 4.98 -18.46
N VAL A 24 4.61 4.66 -17.32
CA VAL A 24 4.72 3.28 -16.82
C VAL A 24 3.52 2.92 -15.95
N LEU A 25 3.29 1.60 -15.74
CA LEU A 25 2.21 1.15 -14.86
C LEU A 25 2.39 1.72 -13.46
N GLY A 26 1.33 2.31 -12.93
CA GLY A 26 1.31 2.94 -11.63
C GLY A 26 -0.06 2.87 -10.95
N GLY A 27 -0.18 3.61 -9.87
CA GLY A 27 -1.39 3.64 -9.06
C GLY A 27 -1.37 2.66 -7.88
N SER A 28 -2.03 3.05 -6.80
CA SER A 28 -2.02 2.33 -5.52
C SER A 28 -2.53 0.88 -5.62
N GLY A 29 -3.58 0.64 -6.42
CA GLY A 29 -4.11 -0.69 -6.66
C GLY A 29 -3.14 -1.58 -7.42
N THR A 30 -2.39 -1.02 -8.38
CA THR A 30 -1.40 -1.75 -9.19
C THR A 30 -0.21 -2.21 -8.35
N PHE A 31 0.43 -1.31 -7.61
CA PHE A 31 1.57 -1.64 -6.74
C PHE A 31 1.18 -2.62 -5.63
N PHE A 32 0.04 -2.39 -4.99
CA PHE A 32 -0.49 -3.30 -3.99
C PHE A 32 -0.68 -4.71 -4.57
N SER A 33 -1.36 -4.82 -5.72
CA SER A 33 -1.66 -6.10 -6.36
C SER A 33 -0.41 -6.85 -6.77
N ALA A 34 0.57 -6.16 -7.38
CA ALA A 34 1.85 -6.75 -7.76
C ALA A 34 2.59 -7.35 -6.55
N SER A 35 2.55 -6.67 -5.42
CA SER A 35 3.18 -7.12 -4.18
C SER A 35 2.39 -8.26 -3.50
N ALA A 36 1.07 -8.11 -3.32
CA ALA A 36 0.23 -9.07 -2.62
C ALA A 36 0.13 -10.42 -3.35
N SER A 37 0.24 -10.41 -4.68
CA SER A 37 0.16 -11.61 -5.54
C SER A 37 1.23 -12.67 -5.25
N HIS A 38 2.32 -12.31 -4.59
CA HIS A 38 3.33 -13.26 -4.10
C HIS A 38 2.85 -14.13 -2.93
N PHE A 39 1.75 -13.76 -2.32
CA PHE A 39 1.28 -14.39 -1.07
C PHE A 39 -0.11 -15.00 -1.20
N THR A 40 -1.00 -14.42 -2.00
CA THR A 40 -2.42 -14.79 -2.03
C THR A 40 -3.06 -14.39 -3.35
N ASP A 41 -4.26 -14.90 -3.60
CA ASP A 41 -5.12 -14.44 -4.70
C ASP A 41 -5.58 -13.01 -4.42
N VAL A 42 -5.54 -12.16 -5.45
CA VAL A 42 -5.88 -10.74 -5.37
C VAL A 42 -7.02 -10.43 -6.32
N GLN A 43 -8.02 -9.71 -5.85
CA GLN A 43 -9.14 -9.20 -6.63
C GLN A 43 -8.97 -7.68 -6.76
N LEU A 44 -8.64 -7.18 -7.94
CA LEU A 44 -8.41 -5.75 -8.16
C LEU A 44 -9.64 -5.07 -8.75
N VAL A 45 -10.12 -4.03 -8.06
CA VAL A 45 -11.18 -3.13 -8.55
C VAL A 45 -10.60 -1.74 -8.79
N GLY A 46 -10.77 -1.24 -9.99
CA GLY A 46 -10.27 0.06 -10.44
C GLY A 46 -10.91 0.49 -11.76
N VAL A 47 -10.47 1.61 -12.30
CA VAL A 47 -10.94 2.13 -13.59
C VAL A 47 -9.76 2.56 -14.45
N VAL A 48 -9.85 2.29 -15.74
CA VAL A 48 -8.88 2.73 -16.76
C VAL A 48 -9.59 3.35 -17.96
N GLY A 49 -8.89 4.25 -18.65
CA GLY A 49 -9.37 4.82 -19.90
C GLY A 49 -9.14 3.92 -21.11
N SER A 50 -9.67 4.35 -22.26
CA SER A 50 -9.48 3.65 -23.54
C SER A 50 -8.03 3.61 -24.02
N ASP A 51 -7.20 4.51 -23.53
CA ASP A 51 -5.77 4.66 -23.85
C ASP A 51 -4.82 3.84 -22.96
N TYR A 52 -5.38 3.11 -21.95
CA TYR A 52 -4.56 2.34 -21.01
C TYR A 52 -3.96 1.08 -21.67
N PRO A 53 -2.67 0.80 -21.47
CA PRO A 53 -2.03 -0.40 -22.02
C PRO A 53 -2.43 -1.66 -21.24
N ILE A 54 -3.69 -2.07 -21.40
CA ILE A 54 -4.33 -3.13 -20.59
C ILE A 54 -3.56 -4.46 -20.68
N ASP A 55 -2.91 -4.74 -21.81
CA ASP A 55 -2.15 -5.98 -21.99
C ASP A 55 -0.94 -6.05 -21.04
N LYS A 56 -0.32 -4.91 -20.71
CA LYS A 56 0.73 -4.86 -19.68
C LYS A 56 0.16 -5.12 -18.29
N LEU A 57 -1.03 -4.61 -17.98
CA LEU A 57 -1.68 -4.89 -16.69
C LEU A 57 -2.06 -6.37 -16.56
N ARG A 58 -2.45 -7.02 -17.67
CA ARG A 58 -2.78 -8.44 -17.70
C ARG A 58 -1.63 -9.36 -17.33
N GLU A 59 -0.39 -8.90 -17.34
CA GLU A 59 0.72 -9.68 -16.80
C GLU A 59 0.50 -10.05 -15.31
N LEU A 60 -0.27 -9.25 -14.57
CA LEU A 60 -0.66 -9.57 -13.20
C LEU A 60 -1.57 -10.80 -13.10
N GLU A 61 -2.37 -11.11 -14.13
CA GLU A 61 -3.23 -12.32 -14.17
C GLU A 61 -2.39 -13.62 -14.06
N GLN A 62 -1.14 -13.59 -14.56
CA GLN A 62 -0.20 -14.71 -14.44
C GLN A 62 0.26 -14.93 -12.99
N ARG A 63 -0.08 -14.00 -12.09
CA ARG A 63 0.26 -14.01 -10.66
C ARG A 63 -0.97 -14.04 -9.76
N ASN A 64 -2.06 -14.65 -10.21
CA ASN A 64 -3.31 -14.79 -9.44
C ASN A 64 -3.95 -13.44 -9.07
N VAL A 65 -3.85 -12.43 -9.92
CA VAL A 65 -4.62 -11.19 -9.79
C VAL A 65 -5.82 -11.26 -10.73
N ASP A 66 -7.01 -11.26 -10.18
CA ASP A 66 -8.25 -11.19 -10.95
C ASP A 66 -8.57 -9.74 -11.31
N LEU A 67 -8.52 -9.43 -12.60
CA LEU A 67 -8.75 -8.10 -13.17
C LEU A 67 -10.20 -7.89 -13.62
N SER A 68 -11.12 -8.83 -13.39
CA SER A 68 -12.53 -8.69 -13.79
C SER A 68 -13.26 -7.53 -13.12
N GLY A 69 -12.66 -6.96 -12.06
CA GLY A 69 -13.12 -5.73 -11.40
C GLY A 69 -12.62 -4.44 -12.05
N ILE A 70 -11.82 -4.49 -13.12
CA ILE A 70 -11.35 -3.30 -13.83
C ILE A 70 -12.41 -2.81 -14.80
N GLU A 71 -12.94 -1.61 -14.56
CA GLU A 71 -13.86 -0.93 -15.47
C GLU A 71 -13.04 -0.18 -16.54
N LYS A 72 -13.40 -0.37 -17.83
CA LYS A 72 -12.86 0.41 -18.93
C LYS A 72 -13.88 1.46 -19.36
N MET A 73 -13.48 2.73 -19.31
CA MET A 73 -14.32 3.87 -19.69
C MET A 73 -13.73 4.60 -20.91
N ASP A 74 -14.59 5.27 -21.66
CA ASP A 74 -14.14 6.16 -22.74
C ASP A 74 -13.48 7.42 -22.17
N GLY A 75 -12.26 7.70 -22.61
CA GLY A 75 -11.47 8.85 -22.16
C GLY A 75 -10.05 8.46 -21.76
N ALA A 76 -9.33 9.44 -21.24
CA ALA A 76 -7.95 9.27 -20.80
C ALA A 76 -7.87 8.59 -19.44
N SER A 77 -6.90 7.73 -19.25
CA SER A 77 -6.57 7.11 -17.98
C SER A 77 -6.02 8.13 -16.98
N PHE A 78 -6.07 7.79 -15.70
CA PHE A 78 -5.39 8.54 -14.65
C PHE A 78 -3.89 8.58 -14.93
N ARG A 79 -3.31 9.79 -14.85
CA ARG A 79 -1.86 10.03 -14.99
C ARG A 79 -1.37 10.85 -13.83
N TRP A 80 -0.21 10.46 -13.32
CA TRP A 80 0.52 11.23 -12.35
C TRP A 80 1.95 11.43 -12.84
N ARG A 81 2.48 12.65 -12.65
CA ARG A 81 3.88 12.97 -12.91
C ARG A 81 4.50 13.54 -11.66
N GLY A 82 5.60 12.94 -11.23
CA GLY A 82 6.32 13.35 -10.03
C GLY A 82 7.83 13.37 -10.23
N ARG A 83 8.47 14.13 -9.36
CA ARG A 83 9.93 14.20 -9.27
C ARG A 83 10.37 13.95 -7.85
N TYR A 84 11.38 13.13 -7.68
CA TYR A 84 12.09 12.95 -6.43
C TYR A 84 13.45 13.65 -6.51
N ARG A 85 13.80 14.34 -5.45
CA ARG A 85 15.10 15.00 -5.30
C ARG A 85 16.06 14.10 -4.50
N HIS A 86 17.13 14.67 -3.96
CA HIS A 86 18.19 13.90 -3.30
C HIS A 86 17.76 13.06 -2.10
N ASP A 87 16.72 13.45 -1.38
CA ASP A 87 16.25 12.74 -0.19
C ASP A 87 15.37 11.50 -0.51
N LEU A 88 14.84 11.40 -1.74
CA LEU A 88 13.97 10.32 -2.22
C LEU A 88 12.73 9.99 -1.36
N ASN A 89 12.52 10.73 -0.26
CA ASN A 89 11.41 10.48 0.67
C ASN A 89 10.15 11.28 0.32
N SER A 90 10.30 12.33 -0.46
CA SER A 90 9.21 13.25 -0.80
C SER A 90 9.12 13.48 -2.30
N ALA A 91 7.97 13.14 -2.89
CA ALA A 91 7.68 13.46 -4.28
C ALA A 91 7.21 14.92 -4.41
N GLU A 92 7.79 15.64 -5.36
CA GLU A 92 7.21 16.86 -5.90
C GLU A 92 6.22 16.46 -7.00
N THR A 93 4.92 16.63 -6.78
CA THR A 93 3.92 16.41 -7.84
C THR A 93 4.03 17.54 -8.87
N LEU A 94 4.36 17.19 -10.09
CA LEU A 94 4.46 18.13 -11.22
C LEU A 94 3.13 18.27 -11.95
N GLU A 95 2.41 17.14 -12.09
CA GLU A 95 1.17 17.10 -12.86
C GLU A 95 0.27 15.95 -12.39
N THR A 96 -1.05 16.16 -12.41
CA THR A 96 -2.06 15.14 -12.12
C THR A 96 -3.22 15.31 -13.09
N HIS A 97 -3.47 14.27 -13.88
CA HIS A 97 -4.62 14.19 -14.78
C HIS A 97 -5.52 13.03 -14.35
N LEU A 98 -6.61 13.35 -13.70
CA LEU A 98 -7.51 12.31 -13.17
C LEU A 98 -8.19 11.49 -14.28
N GLY A 99 -8.46 12.10 -15.46
CA GLY A 99 -9.14 11.41 -16.54
C GLY A 99 -10.44 10.75 -16.09
N VAL A 100 -10.64 9.50 -16.54
CA VAL A 100 -11.83 8.70 -16.15
C VAL A 100 -11.91 8.42 -14.65
N PHE A 101 -10.79 8.45 -13.94
CA PHE A 101 -10.75 8.26 -12.48
C PHE A 101 -11.56 9.31 -11.72
N SER A 102 -11.73 10.52 -12.28
CA SER A 102 -12.58 11.57 -11.70
C SER A 102 -14.06 11.18 -11.60
N GLN A 103 -14.50 10.22 -12.42
CA GLN A 103 -15.86 9.71 -12.49
C GLN A 103 -15.98 8.30 -11.89
N PHE A 104 -14.89 7.75 -11.36
CA PHE A 104 -14.85 6.41 -10.80
C PHE A 104 -15.88 6.24 -9.68
N GLN A 105 -16.72 5.22 -9.83
CA GLN A 105 -17.67 4.76 -8.81
C GLN A 105 -17.45 3.26 -8.65
N PRO A 106 -16.70 2.82 -7.63
CA PRO A 106 -16.39 1.40 -7.45
C PRO A 106 -17.66 0.53 -7.43
N LYS A 107 -17.73 -0.41 -8.35
CA LYS A 107 -18.76 -1.46 -8.38
C LYS A 107 -18.06 -2.78 -8.09
N ILE A 108 -18.41 -3.39 -6.98
CA ILE A 108 -17.82 -4.66 -6.58
C ILE A 108 -18.54 -5.79 -7.31
N PRO A 109 -17.84 -6.59 -8.15
CA PRO A 109 -18.43 -7.77 -8.75
C PRO A 109 -19.02 -8.70 -7.70
N GLU A 110 -20.12 -9.40 -8.00
CA GLU A 110 -20.76 -10.32 -7.04
C GLU A 110 -19.79 -11.39 -6.55
N SER A 111 -18.91 -11.88 -7.43
CA SER A 111 -17.83 -12.82 -7.09
C SER A 111 -16.82 -12.26 -6.09
N PHE A 112 -16.69 -10.93 -5.95
CA PHE A 112 -15.80 -10.25 -5.03
C PHE A 112 -16.48 -9.76 -3.74
N ALA A 113 -17.80 -9.89 -3.63
CA ALA A 113 -18.58 -9.33 -2.53
C ALA A 113 -18.36 -10.00 -1.16
N SER A 114 -17.58 -11.08 -1.10
CA SER A 114 -17.29 -11.80 0.15
C SER A 114 -15.79 -12.08 0.31
N PRO A 115 -14.91 -11.04 0.31
CA PRO A 115 -13.48 -11.24 0.44
C PRO A 115 -13.10 -11.61 1.88
N ASP A 116 -12.03 -12.39 2.06
CA ASP A 116 -11.47 -12.64 3.38
C ASP A 116 -10.81 -11.38 3.98
N PHE A 117 -10.12 -10.61 3.12
CA PHE A 117 -9.42 -9.37 3.46
C PHE A 117 -9.82 -8.27 2.49
N LEU A 118 -9.97 -7.05 3.00
CA LEU A 118 -10.24 -5.87 2.19
C LEU A 118 -9.15 -4.81 2.43
N PHE A 119 -8.54 -4.34 1.34
CA PHE A 119 -7.67 -3.19 1.35
C PHE A 119 -8.28 -2.04 0.54
N LEU A 120 -8.61 -0.98 1.21
CA LEU A 120 -9.07 0.28 0.63
C LEU A 120 -7.84 1.13 0.36
N ALA A 121 -7.27 1.00 -0.84
CA ALA A 121 -6.07 1.72 -1.22
C ALA A 121 -6.33 3.21 -1.35
N ASN A 122 -5.29 4.00 -1.55
CA ASN A 122 -5.34 5.45 -1.56
C ASN A 122 -6.24 6.01 -2.67
N ILE A 123 -7.52 6.23 -2.35
CA ILE A 123 -8.55 6.89 -3.17
C ILE A 123 -9.42 7.80 -2.28
N ASP A 124 -10.38 8.54 -2.88
CA ASP A 124 -11.32 9.38 -2.13
C ASP A 124 -12.02 8.58 -1.02
N PRO A 125 -11.97 9.01 0.25
CA PRO A 125 -12.60 8.32 1.38
C PRO A 125 -14.09 8.04 1.21
N ARG A 126 -14.82 8.86 0.42
CA ARG A 126 -16.22 8.60 0.09
C ARG A 126 -16.40 7.35 -0.75
N LEU A 127 -15.45 7.08 -1.67
CA LEU A 127 -15.45 5.86 -2.47
C LEU A 127 -15.07 4.67 -1.60
N GLN A 128 -14.12 4.82 -0.70
CA GLN A 128 -13.75 3.79 0.28
C GLN A 128 -14.95 3.40 1.17
N LEU A 129 -15.70 4.39 1.67
CA LEU A 129 -16.95 4.18 2.42
C LEU A 129 -18.04 3.49 1.58
N ASN A 130 -18.13 3.83 0.30
CA ASN A 130 -19.08 3.20 -0.62
C ASN A 130 -18.75 1.70 -0.82
N VAL A 131 -17.47 1.34 -0.95
CA VAL A 131 -17.04 -0.06 -1.07
C VAL A 131 -17.47 -0.88 0.15
N LEU A 132 -17.34 -0.34 1.36
CA LEU A 132 -17.75 -1.03 2.59
C LEU A 132 -19.23 -1.44 2.60
N LYS A 133 -20.10 -0.70 1.89
CA LYS A 133 -21.52 -1.01 1.79
C LYS A 133 -21.83 -2.15 0.80
N GLN A 134 -20.86 -2.50 -0.07
CA GLN A 134 -21.03 -3.48 -1.12
C GLN A 134 -20.46 -4.87 -0.78
N VAL A 135 -19.66 -4.96 0.29
CA VAL A 135 -19.00 -6.21 0.68
C VAL A 135 -19.54 -6.74 2.01
N LYS A 136 -19.58 -8.07 2.15
CA LYS A 136 -19.76 -8.69 3.46
C LYS A 136 -18.51 -8.40 4.30
N ARG A 137 -18.68 -8.16 5.60
CA ARG A 137 -17.56 -7.78 6.45
C ARG A 137 -16.44 -8.82 6.40
N PRO A 138 -15.23 -8.41 5.95
CA PRO A 138 -14.06 -9.28 5.93
C PRO A 138 -13.50 -9.54 7.34
N ARG A 139 -12.55 -10.47 7.43
CA ARG A 139 -11.80 -10.72 8.67
C ARG A 139 -10.92 -9.53 9.08
N LEU A 140 -10.42 -8.79 8.10
CA LEU A 140 -9.68 -7.56 8.29
C LEU A 140 -10.06 -6.56 7.21
N VAL A 141 -10.38 -5.34 7.62
CA VAL A 141 -10.53 -4.18 6.74
C VAL A 141 -9.37 -3.23 7.03
N ALA A 142 -8.57 -2.95 6.01
CA ALA A 142 -7.48 -2.00 6.09
C ALA A 142 -7.66 -0.87 5.08
N CYS A 143 -7.16 0.32 5.38
CA CYS A 143 -7.14 1.44 4.43
C CYS A 143 -5.79 2.15 4.40
N ASP A 144 -5.55 2.84 3.31
CA ASP A 144 -4.48 3.83 3.15
C ASP A 144 -5.10 5.20 2.83
N THR A 145 -4.32 6.26 3.00
CA THR A 145 -4.70 7.64 2.71
C THR A 145 -3.49 8.44 2.24
N MET A 146 -3.68 9.71 1.91
CA MET A 146 -2.60 10.65 1.61
C MET A 146 -2.96 12.07 2.05
N ASN A 147 -1.97 12.96 2.05
CA ASN A 147 -2.10 14.37 2.43
C ASN A 147 -3.27 15.07 1.71
N PHE A 148 -3.48 14.83 0.40
CA PHE A 148 -4.57 15.43 -0.36
C PHE A 148 -5.95 15.12 0.25
N TRP A 149 -6.19 13.87 0.66
CA TRP A 149 -7.46 13.48 1.29
C TRP A 149 -7.57 13.98 2.73
N ILE A 150 -6.45 14.02 3.45
CA ILE A 150 -6.39 14.60 4.81
C ILE A 150 -6.80 16.07 4.78
N GLU A 151 -6.43 16.82 3.75
CA GLU A 151 -6.79 18.22 3.58
C GLU A 151 -8.21 18.40 3.04
N SER A 152 -8.54 17.70 1.96
CA SER A 152 -9.75 17.97 1.18
C SER A 152 -10.97 17.15 1.59
N ARG A 153 -10.80 16.04 2.33
CA ARG A 153 -11.86 15.07 2.71
C ARG A 153 -11.72 14.58 4.15
N ARG A 154 -11.23 15.44 5.03
CA ARG A 154 -10.98 15.09 6.43
C ARG A 154 -12.23 14.53 7.15
N PRO A 155 -13.44 15.08 7.02
CA PRO A 155 -14.62 14.55 7.69
C PRO A 155 -14.92 13.10 7.28
N GLU A 156 -14.89 12.81 5.98
CA GLU A 156 -15.15 11.49 5.43
C GLU A 156 -14.03 10.49 5.78
N LEU A 157 -12.77 10.95 5.84
CA LEU A 157 -11.67 10.15 6.31
C LEU A 157 -11.82 9.76 7.78
N LEU A 158 -12.26 10.68 8.64
CA LEU A 158 -12.54 10.39 10.05
C LEU A 158 -13.71 9.42 10.21
N GLU A 159 -14.76 9.53 9.38
CA GLU A 159 -15.85 8.55 9.33
C GLU A 159 -15.31 7.16 8.94
N LEU A 160 -14.48 7.09 7.88
CA LEU A 160 -13.88 5.85 7.42
C LEU A 160 -13.08 5.15 8.52
N LEU A 161 -12.29 5.89 9.31
CA LEU A 161 -11.53 5.32 10.42
C LEU A 161 -12.41 4.55 11.41
N GLY A 162 -13.67 4.97 11.60
CA GLY A 162 -14.64 4.25 12.44
C GLY A 162 -15.06 2.86 11.90
N HIS A 163 -14.73 2.55 10.65
CA HIS A 163 -15.18 1.33 9.97
C HIS A 163 -14.05 0.37 9.61
N VAL A 164 -12.79 0.76 9.82
CA VAL A 164 -11.61 -0.07 9.48
C VAL A 164 -10.92 -0.63 10.73
N ASP A 165 -10.26 -1.77 10.58
CA ASP A 165 -9.51 -2.42 11.66
C ASP A 165 -8.05 -1.93 11.69
N LEU A 166 -7.53 -1.49 10.54
CA LEU A 166 -6.15 -1.07 10.36
C LEU A 166 -6.07 0.13 9.39
N VAL A 167 -5.20 1.08 9.70
CA VAL A 167 -4.84 2.15 8.77
C VAL A 167 -3.34 2.18 8.55
N THR A 168 -2.92 2.35 7.30
CA THR A 168 -1.53 2.62 6.92
C THR A 168 -1.41 4.08 6.46
N LEU A 169 -0.34 4.74 6.86
CA LEU A 169 -0.03 6.12 6.43
C LEU A 169 1.45 6.39 6.67
N ASN A 170 1.99 7.44 6.06
CA ASN A 170 3.35 7.87 6.37
C ASN A 170 3.39 8.79 7.61
N ASP A 171 4.57 9.09 8.11
CA ASP A 171 4.75 9.90 9.31
C ASP A 171 4.35 11.38 9.14
N GLY A 172 4.50 11.94 7.93
CA GLY A 172 4.00 13.26 7.58
C GLY A 172 2.47 13.32 7.62
N GLU A 173 1.82 12.35 6.98
CA GLU A 173 0.36 12.18 6.98
C GLU A 173 -0.19 11.96 8.40
N ALA A 174 0.51 11.15 9.21
CA ALA A 174 0.11 10.91 10.59
C ALA A 174 0.12 12.22 11.41
N ARG A 175 1.17 13.03 11.26
CA ARG A 175 1.26 14.34 11.92
C ARG A 175 0.20 15.30 11.42
N GLN A 176 -0.01 15.37 10.10
CA GLN A 176 -0.99 16.25 9.48
C GLN A 176 -2.42 15.89 9.90
N LEU A 177 -2.78 14.60 9.83
CA LEU A 177 -4.12 14.13 10.21
C LEU A 177 -4.44 14.44 11.68
N THR A 178 -3.47 14.27 12.56
CA THR A 178 -3.69 14.31 14.01
C THR A 178 -3.29 15.62 14.67
N GLU A 179 -2.54 16.48 13.97
CA GLU A 179 -1.91 17.68 14.50
C GLU A 179 -0.97 17.39 15.69
N LYS A 180 -0.40 16.18 15.73
CA LYS A 180 0.55 15.73 16.75
C LYS A 180 1.95 15.56 16.13
N THR A 181 2.96 16.13 16.77
CA THR A 181 4.35 15.96 16.35
C THR A 181 4.91 14.59 16.72
N ASN A 182 4.49 14.05 17.85
CA ASN A 182 4.93 12.74 18.34
C ASN A 182 4.08 11.60 17.75
N LEU A 183 4.72 10.61 17.11
CA LEU A 183 4.03 9.53 16.41
C LEU A 183 3.26 8.58 17.34
N VAL A 184 3.71 8.39 18.59
CA VAL A 184 2.97 7.61 19.58
C VAL A 184 1.66 8.31 19.93
N GLN A 185 1.68 9.63 20.10
CA GLN A 185 0.47 10.40 20.34
C GLN A 185 -0.45 10.40 19.10
N ALA A 186 0.12 10.51 17.89
CA ALA A 186 -0.62 10.43 16.64
C ALA A 186 -1.33 9.08 16.51
N ALA A 187 -0.62 7.97 16.70
CA ALA A 187 -1.19 6.64 16.64
C ALA A 187 -2.31 6.43 17.67
N LYS A 188 -2.11 6.85 18.92
CA LYS A 188 -3.17 6.81 19.95
C LYS A 188 -4.39 7.60 19.57
N TRP A 189 -4.22 8.81 18.99
CA TRP A 189 -5.32 9.66 18.52
C TRP A 189 -6.12 8.97 17.41
N ILE A 190 -5.43 8.29 16.46
CA ILE A 190 -6.07 7.53 15.37
C ILE A 190 -6.83 6.32 15.95
N MET A 191 -6.21 5.53 16.82
CA MET A 191 -6.84 4.35 17.42
C MET A 191 -8.11 4.69 18.23
N GLN A 192 -8.17 5.87 18.86
CA GLN A 192 -9.37 6.35 19.54
C GLN A 192 -10.56 6.59 18.59
N ARG A 193 -10.34 6.56 17.27
CA ARG A 193 -11.36 6.79 16.23
C ARG A 193 -11.79 5.53 15.50
N GLY A 194 -11.28 4.37 15.90
CA GLY A 194 -11.77 3.09 15.37
C GLY A 194 -10.71 2.04 15.13
N PRO A 195 -9.61 2.34 14.40
CA PRO A 195 -8.64 1.31 14.05
C PRO A 195 -8.00 0.69 15.29
N LYS A 196 -7.87 -0.64 15.28
CA LYS A 196 -7.15 -1.40 16.34
C LYS A 196 -5.64 -1.39 16.08
N HIS A 197 -5.25 -1.13 14.84
CA HIS A 197 -3.87 -1.16 14.38
C HIS A 197 -3.57 0.08 13.55
N VAL A 198 -2.43 0.70 13.79
CA VAL A 198 -1.93 1.83 13.01
C VAL A 198 -0.51 1.51 12.54
N VAL A 199 -0.30 1.47 11.24
CA VAL A 199 1.03 1.35 10.64
C VAL A 199 1.49 2.72 10.18
N ILE A 200 2.62 3.20 10.73
CA ILE A 200 3.22 4.47 10.31
C ILE A 200 4.53 4.17 9.59
N LYS A 201 4.54 4.40 8.29
CA LYS A 201 5.68 4.24 7.39
C LYS A 201 6.60 5.46 7.48
N LYS A 202 7.93 5.25 7.46
CA LYS A 202 8.94 6.32 7.60
C LYS A 202 10.04 6.24 6.53
N GLY A 203 9.70 5.76 5.34
CA GLY A 203 10.65 5.59 4.25
C GLY A 203 11.87 4.77 4.65
N GLU A 204 13.06 5.31 4.43
CA GLU A 204 14.34 4.68 4.78
C GLU A 204 14.53 4.43 6.30
N ASN A 205 13.70 5.04 7.14
CA ASN A 205 13.73 4.85 8.59
C ASN A 205 12.75 3.76 9.07
N GLY A 206 12.26 2.89 8.19
CA GLY A 206 11.42 1.75 8.53
C GLY A 206 9.95 2.09 8.81
N ALA A 207 9.27 1.30 9.63
CA ALA A 207 7.86 1.48 9.94
C ALA A 207 7.53 1.03 11.37
N PHE A 208 6.55 1.70 11.97
CA PHE A 208 5.99 1.31 13.26
C PHE A 208 4.61 0.67 13.08
N LEU A 209 4.35 -0.39 13.83
CA LEU A 209 3.02 -0.92 14.08
C LEU A 209 2.62 -0.57 15.52
N PHE A 210 1.59 0.24 15.66
CA PHE A 210 0.99 0.58 16.94
C PHE A 210 -0.26 -0.27 17.18
N ARG A 211 -0.36 -0.82 18.38
CA ARG A 211 -1.52 -1.49 18.95
C ARG A 211 -1.80 -0.90 20.33
N GLN A 212 -2.92 -1.25 20.94
CA GLN A 212 -3.37 -0.64 22.20
C GLN A 212 -2.26 -0.59 23.27
N ASP A 213 -1.54 -1.70 23.49
CA ASP A 213 -0.54 -1.83 24.55
C ASP A 213 0.86 -2.19 24.04
N ASN A 214 1.09 -2.11 22.72
CA ASN A 214 2.33 -2.58 22.11
C ASN A 214 2.73 -1.75 20.91
N ILE A 215 4.04 -1.58 20.76
CA ILE A 215 4.66 -0.94 19.59
C ILE A 215 5.69 -1.92 19.04
N PHE A 216 5.61 -2.20 17.75
CA PHE A 216 6.62 -2.95 17.03
C PHE A 216 7.29 -2.06 15.99
N PHE A 217 8.59 -2.14 15.89
CA PHE A 217 9.38 -1.44 14.88
C PHE A 217 9.95 -2.45 13.88
N ALA A 218 9.66 -2.26 12.60
CA ALA A 218 10.31 -2.93 11.49
C ALA A 218 11.31 -1.96 10.85
N PRO A 219 12.62 -2.30 10.78
CA PRO A 219 13.57 -1.45 10.07
C PRO A 219 13.27 -1.40 8.57
N ALA A 220 13.80 -0.40 7.87
CA ALA A 220 13.93 -0.48 6.43
C ALA A 220 15.06 -1.45 6.06
N TYR A 221 14.96 -2.08 4.88
CA TYR A 221 16.08 -2.85 4.34
C TYR A 221 17.13 -1.88 3.76
N PRO A 222 18.40 -1.96 4.18
CA PRO A 222 19.42 -1.06 3.68
C PRO A 222 19.76 -1.40 2.23
N LEU A 223 19.45 -0.49 1.32
CA LEU A 223 19.77 -0.60 -0.10
C LEU A 223 20.84 0.43 -0.45
N GLU A 224 21.80 0.01 -1.27
CA GLU A 224 22.81 0.93 -1.79
C GLU A 224 22.22 1.90 -2.84
N ASN A 225 21.28 1.39 -3.65
CA ASN A 225 20.64 2.18 -4.71
C ASN A 225 19.12 2.09 -4.60
N VAL A 226 18.46 3.22 -4.58
CA VAL A 226 17.01 3.38 -4.63
C VAL A 226 16.68 4.10 -5.93
N PHE A 227 16.09 3.39 -6.90
CA PHE A 227 15.82 3.93 -8.24
C PHE A 227 14.53 4.73 -8.28
N ASP A 228 13.44 4.19 -7.73
CA ASP A 228 12.11 4.80 -7.76
C ASP A 228 11.35 4.50 -6.46
N PRO A 229 11.14 5.50 -5.59
CA PRO A 229 10.38 5.29 -4.36
C PRO A 229 8.85 5.27 -4.57
N THR A 230 8.37 5.53 -5.80
CA THR A 230 6.94 5.53 -6.12
C THR A 230 6.31 4.16 -5.84
N GLY A 231 5.17 4.14 -5.17
CA GLY A 231 4.45 2.91 -4.86
C GLY A 231 5.09 2.02 -3.79
N ALA A 232 6.22 2.42 -3.17
CA ALA A 232 6.85 1.65 -2.10
C ALA A 232 5.91 1.42 -0.91
N GLY A 233 5.11 2.44 -0.56
CA GLY A 233 4.09 2.35 0.48
C GLY A 233 2.96 1.39 0.15
N ASP A 234 2.51 1.38 -1.11
CA ASP A 234 1.47 0.47 -1.60
C ASP A 234 2.00 -0.97 -1.70
N ALA A 235 3.25 -1.13 -2.15
CA ALA A 235 3.92 -2.44 -2.18
C ALA A 235 4.15 -2.98 -0.76
N PHE A 236 4.52 -2.11 0.20
CA PHE A 236 4.55 -2.47 1.61
C PHE A 236 3.19 -2.99 2.08
N ALA A 237 2.12 -2.26 1.80
CA ALA A 237 0.76 -2.67 2.18
C ALA A 237 0.37 -4.00 1.53
N GLY A 238 0.73 -4.21 0.25
CA GLY A 238 0.53 -5.46 -0.47
C GLY A 238 1.25 -6.65 0.20
N GLY A 239 2.52 -6.49 0.55
CA GLY A 239 3.29 -7.51 1.27
C GLY A 239 2.74 -7.81 2.67
N PHE A 240 2.38 -6.76 3.40
CA PHE A 240 1.80 -6.85 4.74
C PHE A 240 0.46 -7.59 4.74
N ILE A 241 -0.52 -7.11 3.97
CA ILE A 241 -1.87 -7.69 3.90
C ILE A 241 -1.85 -9.06 3.19
N GLY A 242 -1.05 -9.21 2.14
CA GLY A 242 -0.87 -10.47 1.43
C GLY A 242 -0.33 -11.57 2.34
N TYR A 243 0.66 -11.28 3.18
CA TYR A 243 1.17 -12.23 4.17
C TYR A 243 0.10 -12.63 5.19
N LEU A 244 -0.66 -11.66 5.72
CA LEU A 244 -1.77 -11.94 6.63
C LEU A 244 -2.84 -12.81 5.98
N ALA A 245 -3.16 -12.57 4.72
CA ALA A 245 -4.12 -13.37 3.96
C ALA A 245 -3.59 -14.78 3.71
N ARG A 246 -2.28 -14.94 3.38
CA ARG A 246 -1.66 -16.28 3.22
C ARG A 246 -1.75 -17.12 4.47
N THR A 247 -1.47 -16.53 5.63
CA THR A 247 -1.36 -17.24 6.89
C THR A 247 -2.67 -17.32 7.68
N GLY A 248 -3.56 -16.34 7.49
CA GLY A 248 -4.74 -16.14 8.33
C GLY A 248 -4.44 -15.76 9.77
N ASP A 249 -3.17 -15.47 10.10
CA ASP A 249 -2.70 -15.19 11.46
C ASP A 249 -2.77 -13.68 11.76
N LEU A 250 -3.83 -13.26 12.44
CA LEU A 250 -4.03 -11.90 12.94
C LEU A 250 -3.52 -11.69 14.37
N SER A 251 -2.79 -12.66 14.94
CA SER A 251 -2.15 -12.54 16.24
C SER A 251 -1.07 -11.46 16.25
N GLU A 252 -0.56 -11.11 17.41
CA GLU A 252 0.56 -10.18 17.53
C GLU A 252 1.79 -10.66 16.74
N THR A 253 2.10 -11.94 16.83
CA THR A 253 3.22 -12.55 16.10
C THR A 253 3.00 -12.49 14.59
N GLY A 254 1.78 -12.80 14.12
CA GLY A 254 1.41 -12.71 12.71
C GLY A 254 1.54 -11.29 12.17
N MET A 255 1.04 -10.30 12.91
CA MET A 255 1.15 -8.88 12.55
C MET A 255 2.61 -8.40 12.48
N ARG A 256 3.46 -8.78 13.47
CA ARG A 256 4.89 -8.44 13.44
C ARG A 256 5.62 -9.04 12.23
N ARG A 257 5.33 -10.31 11.91
CA ARG A 257 5.88 -10.96 10.71
C ARG A 257 5.41 -10.26 9.43
N ALA A 258 4.13 -9.94 9.35
CA ALA A 258 3.56 -9.20 8.22
C ALA A 258 4.27 -7.85 8.00
N MET A 259 4.63 -7.12 9.06
CA MET A 259 5.43 -5.89 8.97
C MET A 259 6.79 -6.13 8.27
N ILE A 260 7.46 -7.23 8.58
CA ILE A 260 8.75 -7.57 7.94
C ILE A 260 8.54 -7.91 6.46
N TYR A 261 7.50 -8.70 6.11
CA TYR A 261 7.18 -8.96 4.70
C TYR A 261 6.78 -7.69 3.96
N GLY A 262 6.02 -6.79 4.59
CA GLY A 262 5.74 -5.46 4.04
C GLY A 262 7.01 -4.67 3.76
N SER A 263 7.93 -4.59 4.74
CA SER A 263 9.23 -3.90 4.57
C SER A 263 10.07 -4.54 3.46
N ALA A 264 10.07 -5.87 3.34
CA ALA A 264 10.76 -6.57 2.27
C ALA A 264 10.18 -6.20 0.90
N MET A 265 8.85 -6.25 0.73
CA MET A 265 8.22 -5.92 -0.55
C MET A 265 8.36 -4.44 -0.92
N GLY A 266 8.24 -3.53 0.05
CA GLY A 266 8.53 -2.11 -0.16
C GLY A 266 9.98 -1.88 -0.61
N SER A 267 10.95 -2.63 -0.06
CA SER A 267 12.34 -2.53 -0.47
C SER A 267 12.61 -3.07 -1.88
N PHE A 268 11.88 -4.10 -2.33
CA PHE A 268 11.97 -4.56 -3.72
C PHE A 268 11.36 -3.54 -4.69
N ALA A 269 10.24 -2.91 -4.34
CA ALA A 269 9.59 -1.93 -5.20
C ALA A 269 10.54 -0.81 -5.63
N VAL A 270 11.41 -0.34 -4.73
CA VAL A 270 12.29 0.79 -4.99
C VAL A 270 13.55 0.44 -5.82
N GLU A 271 13.80 -0.82 -6.13
CA GLU A 271 14.98 -1.28 -6.90
C GLU A 271 14.85 -1.05 -8.41
N ARG A 272 13.64 -0.77 -8.92
CA ARG A 272 13.35 -0.49 -10.33
C ARG A 272 12.20 0.49 -10.44
N PHE A 273 12.01 1.06 -11.62
CA PHE A 273 10.84 1.87 -11.92
C PHE A 273 9.58 1.02 -12.01
N SER A 274 8.44 1.60 -11.62
CA SER A 274 7.14 0.94 -11.71
C SER A 274 7.11 -0.38 -10.91
N ILE A 275 6.35 -1.35 -11.39
CA ILE A 275 6.21 -2.69 -10.78
C ILE A 275 7.24 -3.70 -11.29
N GLU A 276 8.23 -3.30 -12.11
CA GLU A 276 9.14 -4.24 -12.78
C GLU A 276 9.82 -5.21 -11.81
N ARG A 277 10.34 -4.69 -10.70
CA ARG A 277 11.00 -5.55 -9.72
C ARG A 277 10.01 -6.44 -8.97
N LEU A 278 8.85 -5.94 -8.64
CA LEU A 278 7.79 -6.73 -8.01
C LEU A 278 7.33 -7.88 -8.92
N MET A 279 7.35 -7.69 -10.24
CA MET A 279 7.00 -8.73 -11.21
C MET A 279 8.09 -9.78 -11.41
N THR A 280 9.34 -9.50 -11.06
CA THR A 280 10.49 -10.39 -11.31
C THR A 280 11.06 -11.01 -10.04
N VAL A 281 10.76 -10.48 -8.87
CA VAL A 281 11.24 -11.03 -7.60
C VAL A 281 10.70 -12.45 -7.39
N THR A 282 11.58 -13.33 -6.94
CA THR A 282 11.26 -14.72 -6.64
C THR A 282 10.87 -14.91 -5.18
N HIS A 283 10.16 -15.98 -4.88
CA HIS A 283 9.84 -16.35 -3.50
C HIS A 283 11.10 -16.58 -2.65
N GLU A 284 12.13 -17.16 -3.24
CA GLU A 284 13.43 -17.39 -2.56
C GLU A 284 14.09 -16.06 -2.15
N GLU A 285 14.11 -15.06 -3.04
CA GLU A 285 14.64 -13.73 -2.74
C GLU A 285 13.84 -13.04 -1.62
N ILE A 286 12.51 -13.18 -1.62
CA ILE A 286 11.66 -12.64 -0.56
C ILE A 286 12.02 -13.28 0.79
N GLU A 287 12.08 -14.61 0.85
CA GLU A 287 12.41 -15.33 2.08
C GLU A 287 13.85 -15.05 2.53
N GLN A 288 14.80 -14.87 1.59
CA GLN A 288 16.15 -14.48 1.95
C GLN A 288 16.18 -13.09 2.59
N ARG A 289 15.49 -12.12 1.98
CA ARG A 289 15.41 -10.76 2.54
C ARG A 289 14.75 -10.73 3.92
N VAL A 290 13.74 -11.56 4.14
CA VAL A 290 13.12 -11.72 5.47
C VAL A 290 14.12 -12.31 6.49
N ARG A 291 14.98 -13.25 6.07
CA ARG A 291 16.08 -13.76 6.94
C ARG A 291 17.11 -12.67 7.27
N ASP A 292 17.45 -11.84 6.28
CA ASP A 292 18.39 -10.73 6.45
C ASP A 292 17.88 -9.72 7.48
N PHE A 293 16.59 -9.40 7.47
CA PHE A 293 15.98 -8.55 8.51
C PHE A 293 16.21 -9.08 9.93
N LYS A 294 16.14 -10.42 10.11
CA LYS A 294 16.43 -11.03 11.41
C LYS A 294 17.87 -10.79 11.84
N GLN A 295 18.83 -10.85 10.89
CA GLN A 295 20.24 -10.58 11.18
C GLN A 295 20.49 -9.10 11.47
N LEU A 296 19.85 -8.19 10.73
CA LEU A 296 19.99 -6.73 10.89
C LEU A 296 19.62 -6.23 12.30
N VAL A 297 18.75 -6.93 13.00
CA VAL A 297 18.27 -6.53 14.33
C VAL A 297 18.75 -7.47 15.46
N ALA A 298 19.51 -8.52 15.11
CA ALA A 298 20.03 -9.45 16.11
C ALA A 298 21.17 -8.81 16.90
N PHE A 299 21.13 -8.95 18.21
CA PHE A 299 22.21 -8.60 19.12
C PHE A 299 22.32 -9.68 20.21
N ASN A 300 23.51 -9.88 20.74
CA ASN A 300 23.75 -10.86 21.79
C ASN A 300 23.26 -10.31 23.13
N GLU A 301 22.45 -11.09 23.82
CA GLU A 301 21.97 -10.75 25.19
C GLU A 301 23.03 -11.05 26.28
N GLU A 302 24.19 -11.59 25.93
CA GLU A 302 25.26 -11.85 26.90
C GLU A 302 25.76 -10.51 27.45
N MET A 303 25.32 -10.20 28.66
CA MET A 303 25.92 -9.13 29.46
C MET A 303 27.37 -9.54 29.76
N PRO A 304 28.37 -8.66 29.49
CA PRO A 304 29.70 -8.91 29.99
C PRO A 304 29.62 -8.99 31.52
N GLY A 305 30.06 -10.11 32.07
CA GLY A 305 30.10 -10.38 33.52
C GLY A 305 31.07 -9.46 34.26
#